data_60de2a7c92ab144ed6ddfaaf526e1d0f
#
_entry.id   60de2a7c92ab144ed6ddfaaf526e1d0f
#
_cell.length_a   1.000
_cell.length_b   1.000
_cell.length_c   1.000
_cell.angle_alpha   90.00
_cell.angle_beta   90.00
_cell.angle_gamma   90.00
#
_symmetry.space_group_name_H-M   'P 1'
#
loop_
_entity.id
_entity.type
_entity.pdbx_description
1 polymer ?
#
loop_
_entity_poly.entity_id
_entity_poly.type
_entity_poly.pdbx_seq_one_letter_code
_entity_poly.pdbx_strand_id
1 'polypeptide(L)'
;MRLVLGIATVLGVVGPMAAFGLFYLGDRVFHLDRPHLQTLMYLMLSVAGHLTIFQTRTRGPFWSIRPARILMMAVFGTQAVATLIAVYGLFMTPLGWGWALFVWGYALAWFVVTDRVKLIAYRIFDPTAAPLLAKEPVDMTPRIASRAYQLYERRGRRGGYAVSDWLQAEREIRDESRK
;
A
#
# COMPACT_ATOMS: atom_id res chain seq x y z
N MET A 1 -4.33 1.71 -20.77
CA MET A 1 -3.13 0.85 -20.87
C MET A 1 -1.82 1.62 -20.65
N ARG A 2 -1.59 2.75 -21.31
CA ARG A 2 -0.36 3.58 -21.16
C ARG A 2 -0.10 4.07 -19.72
N LEU A 3 -1.15 4.45 -18.98
CA LEU A 3 -1.08 4.88 -17.59
C LEU A 3 -0.51 3.79 -16.66
N VAL A 4 -1.09 2.58 -16.73
CA VAL A 4 -0.68 1.47 -15.87
C VAL A 4 0.76 1.06 -16.15
N LEU A 5 1.14 0.98 -17.43
CA LEU A 5 2.51 0.69 -17.85
C LEU A 5 3.49 1.77 -17.36
N GLY A 6 3.16 3.06 -17.51
CA GLY A 6 4.01 4.15 -17.05
C GLY A 6 4.28 4.10 -15.54
N ILE A 7 3.23 3.94 -14.74
CA ILE A 7 3.36 3.84 -13.27
C ILE A 7 4.11 2.58 -12.86
N ALA A 8 3.78 1.43 -13.47
CA ALA A 8 4.46 0.17 -13.18
C ALA A 8 5.95 0.23 -13.52
N THR A 9 6.32 0.87 -14.64
CA THR A 9 7.72 1.07 -15.03
C THR A 9 8.45 1.95 -14.03
N VAL A 10 7.88 3.08 -13.63
CA VAL A 10 8.49 3.99 -12.65
C VAL A 10 8.73 3.27 -11.32
N LEU A 11 7.72 2.61 -10.77
CA LEU A 11 7.84 1.88 -9.52
C LEU A 11 8.77 0.67 -9.64
N GLY A 12 8.74 -0.02 -10.80
CA GLY A 12 9.60 -1.16 -11.09
C GLY A 12 11.08 -0.82 -11.20
N VAL A 13 11.42 0.43 -11.53
CA VAL A 13 12.82 0.91 -11.56
C VAL A 13 13.29 1.36 -10.18
N VAL A 14 12.44 2.07 -9.44
CA VAL A 14 12.82 2.65 -8.12
C VAL A 14 13.12 1.56 -7.08
N GLY A 15 12.39 0.46 -7.08
CA GLY A 15 12.63 -0.66 -6.15
C GLY A 15 14.02 -1.30 -6.29
N PRO A 16 14.42 -1.76 -7.47
CA PRO A 16 15.78 -2.25 -7.72
C PRO A 16 16.87 -1.22 -7.42
N MET A 17 16.67 0.07 -7.72
CA MET A 17 17.65 1.12 -7.38
C MET A 17 17.91 1.17 -5.87
N ALA A 18 16.88 1.04 -5.04
CA ALA A 18 17.04 0.96 -3.60
C ALA A 18 17.88 -0.25 -3.18
N ALA A 19 17.61 -1.43 -3.75
CA ALA A 19 18.33 -2.65 -3.45
C ALA A 19 19.81 -2.55 -3.90
N PHE A 20 20.07 -2.10 -5.11
CA PHE A 20 21.45 -1.89 -5.61
C PHE A 20 22.19 -0.80 -4.83
N GLY A 21 21.49 0.26 -4.39
CA GLY A 21 22.06 1.27 -3.52
C GLY A 21 22.54 0.70 -2.19
N LEU A 22 21.74 -0.15 -1.55
CA LEU A 22 22.14 -0.83 -0.33
C LEU A 22 23.28 -1.84 -0.56
N PHE A 23 23.24 -2.57 -1.68
CA PHE A 23 24.33 -3.45 -2.08
C PHE A 23 25.65 -2.69 -2.21
N TYR A 24 25.63 -1.55 -2.92
CA TYR A 24 26.81 -0.70 -3.08
C TYR A 24 27.33 -0.18 -1.73
N LEU A 25 26.45 0.26 -0.85
CA LEU A 25 26.83 0.68 0.51
C LEU A 25 27.49 -0.47 1.29
N GLY A 26 26.89 -1.66 1.26
CA GLY A 26 27.43 -2.83 1.94
C GLY A 26 28.80 -3.27 1.42
N ASP A 27 28.96 -3.32 0.10
CA ASP A 27 30.19 -3.78 -0.55
C ASP A 27 31.30 -2.74 -0.50
N ARG A 28 31.01 -1.48 -0.91
CA ARG A 28 32.03 -0.45 -1.16
C ARG A 28 32.30 0.48 0.01
N VAL A 29 31.29 0.74 0.84
CA VAL A 29 31.41 1.68 1.96
C VAL A 29 31.69 0.96 3.26
N PHE A 30 30.93 -0.10 3.54
CA PHE A 30 31.05 -0.86 4.77
C PHE A 30 31.98 -2.07 4.66
N HIS A 31 32.42 -2.40 3.46
CA HIS A 31 33.34 -3.52 3.16
C HIS A 31 32.89 -4.86 3.80
N LEU A 32 31.58 -5.12 3.75
CA LEU A 32 31.02 -6.36 4.26
C LEU A 32 31.48 -7.55 3.40
N ASP A 33 31.82 -8.65 4.04
CA ASP A 33 32.08 -9.90 3.34
C ASP A 33 30.82 -10.45 2.67
N ARG A 34 31.01 -11.29 1.67
CA ARG A 34 29.88 -11.81 0.86
C ARG A 34 28.76 -12.47 1.66
N PRO A 35 29.02 -13.31 2.67
CA PRO A 35 27.95 -13.94 3.46
C PRO A 35 27.09 -12.92 4.21
N HIS A 36 27.68 -11.90 4.86
CA HIS A 36 26.94 -10.84 5.53
C HIS A 36 26.15 -9.98 4.52
N LEU A 37 26.76 -9.68 3.36
CA LEU A 37 26.09 -8.92 2.29
C LEU A 37 24.86 -9.66 1.75
N GLN A 38 24.93 -10.99 1.61
CA GLN A 38 23.79 -11.81 1.22
C GLN A 38 22.64 -11.73 2.24
N THR A 39 22.95 -11.85 3.54
CA THR A 39 21.93 -11.73 4.60
C THR A 39 21.33 -10.31 4.64
N LEU A 40 22.15 -9.29 4.46
CA LEU A 40 21.72 -7.90 4.39
C LEU A 40 20.74 -7.68 3.23
N MET A 41 21.05 -8.22 2.04
CA MET A 41 20.20 -8.14 0.86
C MET A 41 18.90 -8.95 1.02
N TYR A 42 18.98 -10.14 1.64
CA TYR A 42 17.79 -10.92 1.98
C TYR A 42 16.82 -10.12 2.85
N LEU A 43 17.33 -9.51 3.92
CA LEU A 43 16.49 -8.70 4.81
C LEU A 43 15.91 -7.48 4.09
N MET A 44 16.71 -6.78 3.28
CA MET A 44 16.26 -5.63 2.49
C MET A 44 15.12 -6.01 1.53
N LEU A 45 15.30 -7.09 0.76
CA LEU A 45 14.28 -7.54 -0.19
C LEU A 45 13.00 -8.00 0.51
N SER A 46 13.13 -8.66 1.65
CA SER A 46 11.99 -9.06 2.48
C SER A 46 11.22 -7.83 2.98
N VAL A 47 11.89 -6.86 3.61
CA VAL A 47 11.25 -5.64 4.14
C VAL A 47 10.63 -4.83 3.00
N ALA A 48 11.38 -4.56 1.93
CA ALA A 48 10.90 -3.78 0.79
C ALA A 48 9.69 -4.44 0.10
N GLY A 49 9.71 -5.77 -0.07
CA GLY A 49 8.60 -6.53 -0.63
C GLY A 49 7.31 -6.38 0.18
N HIS A 50 7.39 -6.49 1.51
CA HIS A 50 6.25 -6.29 2.38
C HIS A 50 5.75 -4.85 2.40
N LEU A 51 6.64 -3.86 2.39
CA LEU A 51 6.27 -2.44 2.32
C LEU A 51 5.59 -2.10 0.99
N THR A 52 6.00 -2.73 -0.13
CA THR A 52 5.39 -2.53 -1.44
C THR A 52 3.90 -2.91 -1.46
N ILE A 53 3.49 -3.91 -0.67
CA ILE A 53 2.07 -4.29 -0.52
C ILE A 53 1.23 -3.08 -0.07
N PHE A 54 1.74 -2.28 0.85
CA PHE A 54 1.01 -1.09 1.32
C PHE A 54 1.00 0.05 0.29
N GLN A 55 2.07 0.21 -0.49
CA GLN A 55 2.15 1.24 -1.53
C GLN A 55 1.22 0.98 -2.71
N THR A 56 1.12 -0.27 -3.14
CA THR A 56 0.35 -0.65 -4.34
C THR A 56 -1.16 -0.73 -4.11
N ARG A 57 -1.60 -0.74 -2.86
CA ARG A 57 -3.03 -0.83 -2.50
C ARG A 57 -3.82 0.45 -2.80
N THR A 58 -3.15 1.61 -2.83
CA THR A 58 -3.82 2.90 -2.98
C THR A 58 -3.23 3.70 -4.12
N ARG A 59 -4.07 4.44 -4.83
CA ARG A 59 -3.60 5.46 -5.79
C ARG A 59 -3.12 6.73 -5.07
N GLY A 60 -3.62 7.00 -3.87
CA GLY A 60 -3.22 8.08 -2.98
C GLY A 60 -2.01 7.73 -2.11
N PRO A 61 -1.70 8.56 -1.10
CA PRO A 61 -0.69 8.26 -0.10
C PRO A 61 -0.95 6.92 0.59
N PHE A 62 0.11 6.22 1.03
CA PHE A 62 -0.01 4.87 1.61
C PHE A 62 -0.95 4.79 2.83
N TRP A 63 -1.17 5.92 3.53
CA TRP A 63 -2.06 6.02 4.71
C TRP A 63 -3.53 6.26 4.38
N SER A 64 -3.89 6.50 3.10
CA SER A 64 -5.26 6.86 2.69
C SER A 64 -6.28 5.75 2.94
N ILE A 65 -5.87 4.48 2.88
CA ILE A 65 -6.75 3.34 3.16
C ILE A 65 -6.18 2.51 4.30
N ARG A 66 -6.94 2.35 5.37
CA ARG A 66 -6.54 1.50 6.51
C ARG A 66 -6.43 0.04 6.07
N PRO A 67 -5.28 -0.62 6.31
CA PRO A 67 -5.13 -2.04 6.00
C PRO A 67 -6.03 -2.90 6.90
N ALA A 68 -6.52 -4.02 6.36
CA ALA A 68 -7.25 -5.00 7.17
C ALA A 68 -6.35 -5.54 8.29
N ARG A 69 -6.90 -5.74 9.48
CA ARG A 69 -6.14 -6.23 10.65
C ARG A 69 -5.41 -7.54 10.36
N ILE A 70 -6.06 -8.46 9.66
CA ILE A 70 -5.47 -9.75 9.27
C ILE A 70 -4.23 -9.54 8.39
N LEU A 71 -4.28 -8.63 7.41
CA LEU A 71 -3.13 -8.30 6.56
C LEU A 71 -1.97 -7.71 7.38
N MET A 72 -2.28 -6.80 8.30
CA MET A 72 -1.26 -6.23 9.21
C MET A 72 -0.58 -7.32 10.04
N MET A 73 -1.37 -8.19 10.67
CA MET A 73 -0.83 -9.30 11.47
C MET A 73 0.02 -10.25 10.63
N ALA A 74 -0.41 -10.61 9.43
CA ALA A 74 0.35 -11.47 8.53
C ALA A 74 1.68 -10.83 8.11
N VAL A 75 1.64 -9.57 7.64
CA VAL A 75 2.85 -8.84 7.20
C VAL A 75 3.84 -8.64 8.34
N PHE A 76 3.37 -8.15 9.50
CA PHE A 76 4.27 -7.94 10.65
C PHE A 76 4.76 -9.26 11.24
N GLY A 77 3.92 -10.29 11.30
CA GLY A 77 4.31 -11.60 11.78
C GLY A 77 5.40 -12.24 10.91
N THR A 78 5.18 -12.30 9.60
CA THR A 78 6.18 -12.86 8.66
C THR A 78 7.46 -12.03 8.64
N GLN A 79 7.35 -10.70 8.73
CA GLN A 79 8.52 -9.84 8.75
C GLN A 79 9.31 -9.92 10.06
N ALA A 80 8.65 -10.12 11.20
CA ALA A 80 9.32 -10.38 12.46
C ALA A 80 10.12 -11.68 12.37
N VAL A 81 9.54 -12.75 11.85
CA VAL A 81 10.24 -14.03 11.64
C VAL A 81 11.43 -13.86 10.70
N ALA A 82 11.26 -13.19 9.55
CA ALA A 82 12.36 -12.95 8.60
C ALA A 82 13.49 -12.13 9.23
N THR A 83 13.16 -11.14 10.06
CA THR A 83 14.15 -10.33 10.77
C THR A 83 14.91 -11.16 11.80
N LEU A 84 14.23 -11.99 12.59
CA LEU A 84 14.86 -12.88 13.57
C LEU A 84 15.78 -13.89 12.89
N ILE A 85 15.36 -14.47 11.76
CA ILE A 85 16.21 -15.37 10.95
C ILE A 85 17.51 -14.65 10.53
N ALA A 86 17.43 -13.42 10.04
CA ALA A 86 18.59 -12.65 9.61
C ALA A 86 19.49 -12.23 10.79
N VAL A 87 18.91 -11.81 11.91
CA VAL A 87 19.65 -11.34 13.08
C VAL A 87 20.43 -12.47 13.75
N TYR A 88 19.78 -13.62 13.97
CA TYR A 88 20.37 -14.76 14.66
C TYR A 88 21.10 -15.74 13.72
N GLY A 89 20.97 -15.54 12.41
CA GLY A 89 21.69 -16.35 11.44
C GLY A 89 21.12 -17.77 11.27
N LEU A 90 19.81 -17.94 11.40
CA LEU A 90 19.19 -19.22 11.11
C LEU A 90 19.23 -19.46 9.59
N PHE A 91 20.02 -20.46 9.16
CA PHE A 91 20.28 -20.83 7.76
C PHE A 91 21.13 -19.82 6.95
N MET A 92 21.63 -18.75 7.55
CA MET A 92 22.46 -17.74 6.91
C MET A 92 23.43 -17.12 7.93
N THR A 93 24.33 -16.25 7.48
CA THR A 93 25.28 -15.58 8.37
C THR A 93 24.54 -14.58 9.28
N PRO A 94 24.77 -14.60 10.61
CA PRO A 94 24.10 -13.70 11.53
C PRO A 94 24.46 -12.23 11.27
N LEU A 95 23.45 -11.40 11.06
CA LEU A 95 23.65 -9.99 10.75
C LEU A 95 23.77 -9.12 12.01
N GLY A 96 23.14 -9.53 13.10
CA GLY A 96 23.02 -8.76 14.33
C GLY A 96 21.99 -7.63 14.25
N TRP A 97 21.59 -7.12 15.42
CA TRP A 97 20.54 -6.08 15.53
C TRP A 97 20.93 -4.74 14.92
N GLY A 98 22.20 -4.34 14.99
CA GLY A 98 22.66 -3.07 14.43
C GLY A 98 22.42 -2.98 12.93
N TRP A 99 22.83 -3.99 12.19
CA TRP A 99 22.60 -4.06 10.75
C TRP A 99 21.13 -4.26 10.38
N ALA A 100 20.40 -5.03 11.16
CA ALA A 100 18.97 -5.21 10.93
C ALA A 100 18.20 -3.89 11.06
N LEU A 101 18.48 -3.09 12.08
CA LEU A 101 17.88 -1.76 12.27
C LEU A 101 18.30 -0.79 11.15
N PHE A 102 19.55 -0.84 10.71
CA PHE A 102 20.02 -0.05 9.57
C PHE A 102 19.23 -0.38 8.30
N VAL A 103 19.05 -1.67 7.97
CA VAL A 103 18.25 -2.12 6.82
C VAL A 103 16.80 -1.65 6.93
N TRP A 104 16.19 -1.77 8.10
CA TRP A 104 14.84 -1.28 8.35
C TRP A 104 14.73 0.23 8.14
N GLY A 105 15.65 1.00 8.70
CA GLY A 105 15.70 2.46 8.52
C GLY A 105 15.86 2.86 7.06
N TYR A 106 16.77 2.19 6.35
CA TYR A 106 17.00 2.41 4.93
C TYR A 106 15.76 2.06 4.09
N ALA A 107 15.14 0.92 4.33
CA ALA A 107 13.94 0.48 3.61
C ALA A 107 12.75 1.42 3.86
N LEU A 108 12.56 1.89 5.09
CA LEU A 108 11.51 2.86 5.43
C LEU A 108 11.76 4.23 4.77
N ALA A 109 13.02 4.70 4.73
CA ALA A 109 13.35 5.94 4.02
C ALA A 109 13.01 5.81 2.52
N TRP A 110 13.41 4.71 1.88
CA TRP A 110 13.08 4.46 0.48
C TRP A 110 11.59 4.26 0.25
N PHE A 111 10.87 3.66 1.19
CA PHE A 111 9.42 3.54 1.13
C PHE A 111 8.75 4.92 1.03
N VAL A 112 9.17 5.89 1.86
CA VAL A 112 8.65 7.27 1.80
C VAL A 112 9.01 7.93 0.46
N VAL A 113 10.25 7.77 -0.01
CA VAL A 113 10.70 8.30 -1.32
C VAL A 113 9.85 7.70 -2.45
N THR A 114 9.67 6.39 -2.46
CA THR A 114 8.90 5.69 -3.49
C THR A 114 7.42 6.10 -3.47
N ASP A 115 6.84 6.33 -2.28
CA ASP A 115 5.46 6.85 -2.18
C ASP A 115 5.35 8.25 -2.78
N ARG A 116 6.34 9.13 -2.60
CA ARG A 116 6.37 10.45 -3.25
C ARG A 116 6.54 10.35 -4.76
N VAL A 117 7.44 9.49 -5.24
CA VAL A 117 7.61 9.22 -6.67
C VAL A 117 6.33 8.68 -7.29
N LYS A 118 5.64 7.76 -6.60
CA LYS A 118 4.31 7.25 -7.01
C LYS A 118 3.30 8.38 -7.19
N LEU A 119 3.17 9.28 -6.20
CA LEU A 119 2.23 10.41 -6.28
C LEU A 119 2.54 11.36 -7.43
N ILE A 120 3.83 11.62 -7.68
CA ILE A 120 4.26 12.43 -8.82
C ILE A 120 3.93 11.71 -10.15
N ALA A 121 4.22 10.42 -10.24
CA ALA A 121 3.89 9.62 -11.41
C ALA A 121 2.38 9.65 -11.72
N TYR A 122 1.52 9.49 -10.70
CA TYR A 122 0.08 9.63 -10.89
C TYR A 122 -0.33 11.03 -11.38
N ARG A 123 0.29 12.10 -10.87
CA ARG A 123 0.00 13.48 -11.33
C ARG A 123 0.37 13.69 -12.80
N ILE A 124 1.46 13.07 -13.25
CA ILE A 124 1.95 13.22 -14.63
C ILE A 124 1.13 12.37 -15.60
N PHE A 125 0.88 11.12 -15.26
CA PHE A 125 0.25 10.16 -16.16
C PHE A 125 -1.28 10.17 -16.08
N ASP A 126 -1.88 10.65 -14.98
CA ASP A 126 -3.32 10.73 -14.78
C ASP A 126 -3.74 12.07 -14.14
N PRO A 127 -3.64 13.19 -14.90
CA PRO A 127 -4.01 14.50 -14.38
C PRO A 127 -5.50 14.61 -14.02
N THR A 128 -6.35 13.73 -14.55
CA THR A 128 -7.79 13.71 -14.22
C THR A 128 -8.08 13.02 -12.88
N ALA A 129 -7.18 12.19 -12.38
CA ALA A 129 -7.29 11.56 -11.07
C ALA A 129 -6.79 12.46 -9.92
N ALA A 130 -6.08 13.55 -10.21
CA ALA A 130 -5.58 14.47 -9.19
C ALA A 130 -6.68 15.01 -8.25
N PRO A 131 -7.89 15.38 -8.71
CA PRO A 131 -9.00 15.74 -7.84
C PRO A 131 -9.54 14.58 -7.01
N LEU A 132 -9.45 13.35 -7.53
CA LEU A 132 -9.92 12.13 -6.83
C LEU A 132 -8.94 11.70 -5.73
N LEU A 133 -7.67 12.07 -5.85
CA LEU A 133 -6.65 11.81 -4.82
C LEU A 133 -6.75 12.79 -3.64
N ALA A 134 -7.38 13.96 -3.86
CA ALA A 134 -7.58 14.98 -2.83
C ALA A 134 -8.82 14.74 -1.97
N LYS A 135 -9.77 13.94 -2.45
CA LYS A 135 -11.00 13.59 -1.73
C LYS A 135 -11.30 12.11 -2.00
N GLU A 136 -11.17 11.25 -0.99
CA GLU A 136 -11.78 9.91 -1.08
C GLU A 136 -13.26 10.12 -1.44
N PRO A 137 -13.79 9.42 -2.45
CA PRO A 137 -15.24 9.40 -2.64
C PRO A 137 -15.81 8.88 -1.32
N VAL A 138 -16.57 9.70 -0.64
CA VAL A 138 -17.34 9.24 0.52
C VAL A 138 -18.13 8.04 0.03
N ASP A 139 -17.83 6.85 0.56
CA ASP A 139 -18.59 5.65 0.22
C ASP A 139 -20.05 5.88 0.65
N MET A 140 -20.86 6.27 -0.31
CA MET A 140 -22.28 6.55 -0.07
C MET A 140 -23.11 5.27 0.01
N THR A 141 -22.52 4.12 -0.31
CA THR A 141 -23.22 2.82 -0.30
C THR A 141 -23.93 2.53 1.01
N PRO A 142 -23.34 2.73 2.22
CA PRO A 142 -24.05 2.50 3.48
C PRO A 142 -25.23 3.46 3.69
N ARG A 143 -25.10 4.72 3.26
CA ARG A 143 -26.18 5.71 3.34
C ARG A 143 -27.32 5.37 2.38
N ILE A 144 -26.98 4.99 1.15
CA ILE A 144 -27.95 4.55 0.13
C ILE A 144 -28.67 3.29 0.59
N ALA A 145 -27.95 2.30 1.13
CA ALA A 145 -28.54 1.07 1.66
C ALA A 145 -29.52 1.34 2.81
N SER A 146 -29.14 2.19 3.77
CA SER A 146 -30.01 2.59 4.87
C SER A 146 -31.28 3.30 4.37
N ARG A 147 -31.12 4.19 3.39
CA ARG A 147 -32.25 4.92 2.80
C ARG A 147 -33.16 4.00 1.98
N ALA A 148 -32.61 3.10 1.19
CA ALA A 148 -33.38 2.10 0.45
C ALA A 148 -34.18 1.19 1.39
N TYR A 149 -33.59 0.80 2.53
CA TYR A 149 -34.29 0.02 3.55
C TYR A 149 -35.48 0.79 4.17
N GLN A 150 -35.31 2.09 4.45
CA GLN A 150 -36.42 2.94 4.92
C GLN A 150 -37.56 3.05 3.90
N LEU A 151 -37.27 3.11 2.61
CA LEU A 151 -38.25 3.11 1.55
C LEU A 151 -39.03 1.78 1.50
N TYR A 152 -38.31 0.65 1.62
CA TYR A 152 -38.90 -0.67 1.74
C TYR A 152 -39.84 -0.78 2.96
N GLU A 153 -39.44 -0.29 4.14
CA GLU A 153 -40.31 -0.30 5.35
C GLU A 153 -41.55 0.57 5.19
N ARG A 154 -41.43 1.79 4.65
CA ARG A 154 -42.54 2.69 4.40
C ARG A 154 -43.59 2.10 3.44
N ARG A 155 -43.17 1.24 2.53
CA ARG A 155 -44.03 0.53 1.58
C ARG A 155 -44.72 -0.69 2.20
N GLY A 156 -44.56 -0.96 3.48
CA GLY A 156 -45.13 -2.10 4.17
C GLY A 156 -44.39 -3.41 3.89
N ARG A 157 -43.06 -3.35 3.64
CA ARG A 157 -42.18 -4.51 3.46
C ARG A 157 -42.56 -5.43 2.30
N ARG A 158 -43.16 -4.89 1.24
CA ARG A 158 -43.52 -5.66 0.04
C ARG A 158 -42.28 -5.93 -0.80
N GLY A 159 -41.97 -7.21 -1.10
CA GLY A 159 -40.89 -7.65 -1.95
C GLY A 159 -41.07 -7.26 -3.43
N GLY A 160 -40.02 -7.44 -4.24
CA GLY A 160 -40.03 -7.19 -5.69
C GLY A 160 -39.59 -5.79 -6.12
N TYR A 161 -39.37 -4.86 -5.21
CA TYR A 161 -39.03 -3.45 -5.53
C TYR A 161 -37.62 -3.03 -5.07
N ALA A 162 -36.75 -3.97 -4.73
CA ALA A 162 -35.44 -3.67 -4.16
C ALA A 162 -34.57 -2.75 -5.06
N VAL A 163 -34.62 -2.98 -6.37
CA VAL A 163 -33.85 -2.16 -7.34
C VAL A 163 -34.43 -0.74 -7.42
N SER A 164 -35.76 -0.58 -7.45
CA SER A 164 -36.39 0.75 -7.49
C SER A 164 -36.14 1.55 -6.22
N ASP A 165 -36.16 0.90 -5.05
CA ASP A 165 -35.86 1.52 -3.76
C ASP A 165 -34.40 1.97 -3.70
N TRP A 166 -33.49 1.17 -4.22
CA TRP A 166 -32.07 1.53 -4.32
C TRP A 166 -31.84 2.75 -5.23
N LEU A 167 -32.42 2.74 -6.45
CA LEU A 167 -32.27 3.84 -7.40
C LEU A 167 -32.91 5.14 -6.91
N GLN A 168 -33.99 5.04 -6.15
CA GLN A 168 -34.60 6.21 -5.52
C GLN A 168 -33.74 6.73 -4.38
N ALA A 169 -33.25 5.87 -3.49
CA ALA A 169 -32.36 6.24 -2.41
C ALA A 169 -31.06 6.89 -2.93
N GLU A 170 -30.47 6.34 -4.00
CA GLU A 170 -29.28 6.90 -4.64
C GLU A 170 -29.51 8.32 -5.15
N ARG A 171 -30.65 8.57 -5.80
CA ARG A 171 -31.00 9.92 -6.26
C ARG A 171 -31.15 10.89 -5.11
N GLU A 172 -31.91 10.52 -4.07
CA GLU A 172 -32.14 11.37 -2.89
C GLU A 172 -30.82 11.73 -2.18
N ILE A 173 -29.95 10.76 -1.94
CA ILE A 173 -28.63 10.99 -1.30
C ILE A 173 -27.71 11.83 -2.16
N ARG A 174 -27.73 11.64 -3.49
CA ARG A 174 -26.92 12.44 -4.43
C ARG A 174 -27.37 13.91 -4.47
N ASP A 175 -28.66 14.15 -4.42
CA ASP A 175 -29.24 15.51 -4.42
C ASP A 175 -28.97 16.25 -3.10
N GLU A 176 -28.99 15.52 -1.95
CA GLU A 176 -28.56 16.06 -0.65
C GLU A 176 -27.09 16.49 -0.66
N SER A 177 -26.23 15.74 -1.33
CA SER A 177 -24.78 16.01 -1.37
C SER A 177 -24.38 17.18 -2.29
N ARG A 178 -25.32 17.68 -3.11
CA ARG A 178 -25.11 18.84 -4.01
C ARG A 178 -25.53 20.17 -3.41
N LYS A 179 -26.25 20.16 -2.30
CA LYS A 179 -26.65 21.36 -1.55
C LYS A 179 -25.62 21.70 -0.47
#